data_d20479afa4fbfe605975af1475dda51d
#
_entry.id   d20479afa4fbfe605975af1475dda51d
#
_cell.length_a   1.000
_cell.length_b   1.000
_cell.length_c   1.000
_cell.angle_alpha   90.00
_cell.angle_beta   90.00
_cell.angle_gamma   90.00
#
_symmetry.space_group_name_H-M   'P 1'
#
loop_
_entity.id
_entity.type
_entity.pdbx_description
1 polymer ?
#
loop_
_entity_poly.entity_id
_entity_poly.type
_entity_poly.pdbx_seq_one_letter_code
_entity_poly.pdbx_strand_id
1 'polypeptide(L)'
;MQEAKEDIRARLNIEDVIGEYMELRRAGRNFKGLSPFTSERTPSFFVSPDKNIWHDFSSGKGGDIYSFVMEMEGLDFKGALEHLARKAGVDISLYQSAQAKSIAARKQRLYEAHRLAAHYYQYCLLHNKQAIAYVTQTRGLRQQTVADFTIGYAPNARDGLVNYLMGKGFRRQELAQSGLVNRFGGDLFKDRMMIPLMDPSGRVIGFTGRRLGTDESAPKYLNTPQTLLYDKGWHIFGLAQAKQAIRTHGYTVVVEGNVDVLSSHQAEVRQVVATAGTAMTEHHIKALVRLSPQLRLAFDGDKAGLDATERVIPIAQAAGAELSIITLPAGAKDPDELTQRDPQAWQAAIDAHQPVLDWVLSHYQKQHDMATAAGKRAFTSAAAKVIHHVADPVEREHYLHKAATIAGTSVEAMQQKLAASQQPPSFKTPRRAPQARPGGAPTPQPQPHIQADTLLALALIDADVAQLLTPPVIALLHGQARQAIASYLAAQGPLPAGAIPPELQNYSQYVKILVLRADVQYASWSSQDRLLQASNSLRRIKAEHQKQQRTQLTEHIRQAEAAGDEAQVRALIAELQALNKQPKGDTL
;
A
#
# COMPACT_ATOMS: atom_id res chain seq x y z
N MET A 1 18.81 15.78 -7.35
CA MET A 1 17.59 15.29 -6.65
C MET A 1 17.47 15.90 -5.25
N GLN A 2 18.52 15.93 -4.43
CA GLN A 2 18.47 16.58 -3.10
C GLN A 2 18.23 18.09 -3.23
N GLU A 3 18.95 18.76 -4.11
CA GLU A 3 18.78 20.19 -4.42
C GLU A 3 17.35 20.53 -4.91
N ALA A 4 16.77 19.68 -5.79
CA ALA A 4 15.38 19.86 -6.22
C ALA A 4 14.42 19.77 -5.04
N LYS A 5 14.66 18.86 -4.09
CA LYS A 5 13.87 18.71 -2.88
C LYS A 5 13.94 19.98 -2.00
N GLU A 6 15.11 20.56 -1.89
CA GLU A 6 15.33 21.77 -1.10
C GLU A 6 14.68 22.99 -1.76
N ASP A 7 14.78 23.14 -3.09
CA ASP A 7 14.14 24.24 -3.84
C ASP A 7 12.60 24.19 -3.76
N ILE A 8 12.02 22.99 -3.86
CA ILE A 8 10.57 22.79 -3.66
C ILE A 8 10.16 23.15 -2.23
N ARG A 9 10.94 22.73 -1.22
CA ARG A 9 10.66 23.05 0.19
C ARG A 9 10.78 24.56 0.49
N ALA A 10 11.66 25.26 -0.20
CA ALA A 10 11.81 26.70 -0.04
C ALA A 10 10.62 27.50 -0.60
N ARG A 11 9.85 26.91 -1.53
CA ARG A 11 8.72 27.57 -2.20
C ARG A 11 7.34 27.13 -1.70
N LEU A 12 7.25 26.04 -0.96
CA LEU A 12 5.99 25.50 -0.44
C LEU A 12 6.03 25.41 1.08
N ASN A 13 5.04 26.04 1.73
CA ASN A 13 4.83 25.85 3.15
C ASN A 13 4.08 24.54 3.40
N ILE A 14 4.49 23.79 4.39
CA ILE A 14 3.89 22.48 4.69
C ILE A 14 2.42 22.61 5.09
N GLU A 15 2.06 23.66 5.83
CA GLU A 15 0.68 23.92 6.26
C GLU A 15 -0.24 24.25 5.08
N ASP A 16 0.24 24.95 4.06
CA ASP A 16 -0.53 25.27 2.87
C ASP A 16 -0.79 24.01 2.03
N VAL A 17 0.25 23.17 1.86
CA VAL A 17 0.12 21.90 1.15
C VAL A 17 -0.86 20.95 1.84
N ILE A 18 -0.78 20.83 3.16
CA ILE A 18 -1.67 19.96 3.94
C ILE A 18 -3.07 20.54 4.03
N GLY A 19 -3.21 21.87 4.12
CA GLY A 19 -4.48 22.57 4.21
C GLY A 19 -5.39 22.37 2.99
N GLU A 20 -4.85 21.95 1.84
CA GLU A 20 -5.66 21.59 0.66
C GLU A 20 -6.39 20.24 0.81
N TYR A 21 -5.92 19.39 1.70
CA TYR A 21 -6.49 18.06 1.92
C TYR A 21 -7.37 17.98 3.16
N MET A 22 -7.15 18.88 4.14
CA MET A 22 -7.84 18.84 5.42
C MET A 22 -7.88 20.20 6.11
N GLU A 23 -8.88 20.40 6.96
CA GLU A 23 -8.97 21.63 7.76
C GLU A 23 -7.90 21.65 8.87
N LEU A 24 -7.07 22.67 8.87
CA LEU A 24 -6.05 22.90 9.87
C LEU A 24 -6.42 24.13 10.75
N ARG A 25 -6.33 23.99 12.07
CA ARG A 25 -6.52 25.07 13.04
C ARG A 25 -5.22 25.37 13.74
N ARG A 26 -4.94 26.65 13.93
CA ARG A 26 -3.71 27.09 14.60
C ARG A 26 -3.71 26.65 16.09
N ALA A 27 -2.58 26.11 16.54
CA ALA A 27 -2.35 25.67 17.92
C ALA A 27 -0.95 26.14 18.36
N GLY A 28 -0.86 27.40 18.82
CA GLY A 28 0.41 28.06 19.12
C GLY A 28 1.28 28.27 17.87
N ARG A 29 2.49 27.70 17.85
CA ARG A 29 3.41 27.72 16.70
C ARG A 29 3.09 26.64 15.65
N ASN A 30 2.27 25.66 16.02
CA ASN A 30 1.90 24.53 15.18
C ASN A 30 0.46 24.69 14.67
N PHE A 31 0.08 23.79 13.76
CA PHE A 31 -1.32 23.59 13.35
C PHE A 31 -1.78 22.20 13.78
N LYS A 32 -3.09 22.04 14.00
CA LYS A 32 -3.71 20.76 14.32
C LYS A 32 -5.00 20.56 13.53
N GLY A 33 -5.33 19.30 13.25
CA GLY A 33 -6.56 18.89 12.58
C GLY A 33 -6.96 17.48 13.00
N LEU A 34 -8.11 17.02 12.49
CA LEU A 34 -8.50 15.62 12.60
C LEU A 34 -7.63 14.78 11.68
N SER A 35 -7.29 13.56 12.11
CA SER A 35 -6.50 12.65 11.27
C SER A 35 -7.19 12.34 9.95
N PRO A 36 -6.50 12.48 8.80
CA PRO A 36 -7.03 11.99 7.51
C PRO A 36 -6.85 10.48 7.33
N PHE A 37 -6.24 9.79 8.30
CA PHE A 37 -5.88 8.37 8.26
C PHE A 37 -6.73 7.50 9.19
N THR A 38 -7.40 8.11 10.18
CA THR A 38 -8.23 7.42 11.17
C THR A 38 -9.53 8.18 11.40
N SER A 39 -10.59 7.47 11.77
CA SER A 39 -11.85 8.12 12.15
C SER A 39 -11.77 8.54 13.61
N GLU A 40 -11.72 9.85 13.87
CA GLU A 40 -11.60 10.41 15.22
C GLU A 40 -12.45 11.67 15.42
N ARG A 41 -12.71 12.00 16.66
CA ARG A 41 -13.45 13.24 17.04
C ARG A 41 -12.54 14.30 17.68
N THR A 42 -11.36 13.90 18.13
CA THR A 42 -10.39 14.79 18.77
C THR A 42 -9.18 14.96 17.87
N PRO A 43 -8.77 16.20 17.55
CA PRO A 43 -7.63 16.45 16.67
C PRO A 43 -6.33 15.81 17.18
N SER A 44 -5.76 14.89 16.43
CA SER A 44 -4.48 14.23 16.71
C SER A 44 -3.41 14.45 15.63
N PHE A 45 -3.80 15.10 14.54
CA PHE A 45 -2.87 15.44 13.44
C PHE A 45 -2.25 16.81 13.70
N PHE A 46 -0.91 16.87 13.70
CA PHE A 46 -0.14 18.09 13.97
C PHE A 46 0.80 18.41 12.82
N VAL A 47 0.92 19.70 12.52
CA VAL A 47 1.86 20.24 11.53
C VAL A 47 2.74 21.28 12.20
N SER A 48 4.05 21.18 12.04
CA SER A 48 5.03 22.15 12.51
C SER A 48 5.69 22.85 11.32
N PRO A 49 5.29 24.10 10.99
CA PRO A 49 5.92 24.87 9.93
C PRO A 49 7.40 25.10 10.16
N ASP A 50 7.79 25.48 11.39
CA ASP A 50 9.18 25.75 11.74
C ASP A 50 10.11 24.55 11.47
N LYS A 51 9.60 23.34 11.66
CA LYS A 51 10.35 22.08 11.46
C LYS A 51 10.12 21.43 10.09
N ASN A 52 9.16 21.96 9.32
CA ASN A 52 8.71 21.39 8.04
C ASN A 52 8.34 19.91 8.14
N ILE A 53 7.57 19.54 9.18
CA ILE A 53 7.08 18.17 9.42
C ILE A 53 5.62 18.17 9.85
N TRP A 54 5.01 17.02 9.64
CA TRP A 54 3.71 16.67 10.22
C TRP A 54 3.83 15.36 11.00
N HIS A 55 2.93 15.16 11.94
CA HIS A 55 2.78 13.90 12.67
C HIS A 55 1.33 13.68 13.08
N ASP A 56 0.83 12.49 12.81
CA ASP A 56 -0.48 12.01 13.24
C ASP A 56 -0.32 11.03 14.40
N PHE A 57 -0.74 11.45 15.59
CA PHE A 57 -0.58 10.65 16.79
C PHE A 57 -1.56 9.48 16.89
N SER A 58 -2.67 9.51 16.13
CA SER A 58 -3.64 8.42 16.10
C SER A 58 -3.17 7.23 15.26
N SER A 59 -2.60 7.49 14.09
CA SER A 59 -2.08 6.45 13.19
C SER A 59 -0.59 6.15 13.39
N GLY A 60 0.15 6.99 14.12
CA GLY A 60 1.59 6.92 14.27
C GLY A 60 2.38 7.33 13.03
N LYS A 61 1.70 7.80 11.97
CA LYS A 61 2.33 8.29 10.72
C LYS A 61 2.88 9.69 10.89
N GLY A 62 3.96 9.99 10.15
CA GLY A 62 4.54 11.33 10.17
C GLY A 62 5.66 11.50 9.15
N GLY A 63 6.09 12.75 8.93
CA GLY A 63 7.17 13.04 8.00
C GLY A 63 7.18 14.46 7.46
N ASP A 64 7.67 14.65 6.24
CA ASP A 64 7.70 15.91 5.51
C ASP A 64 6.56 16.03 4.50
N ILE A 65 6.54 17.12 3.71
CA ILE A 65 5.52 17.33 2.66
C ILE A 65 5.48 16.21 1.62
N TYR A 66 6.61 15.56 1.36
CA TYR A 66 6.68 14.46 0.38
C TYR A 66 5.99 13.22 0.95
N SER A 67 6.31 12.84 2.19
CA SER A 67 5.65 11.71 2.85
C SER A 67 4.14 11.94 2.99
N PHE A 68 3.69 13.16 3.25
CA PHE A 68 2.27 13.49 3.31
C PHE A 68 1.59 13.26 1.94
N VAL A 69 2.16 13.79 0.86
CA VAL A 69 1.59 13.63 -0.48
C VAL A 69 1.65 12.16 -0.94
N MET A 70 2.70 11.42 -0.58
CA MET A 70 2.77 9.97 -0.84
C MET A 70 1.60 9.23 -0.19
N GLU A 71 1.30 9.54 1.08
CA GLU A 71 0.20 8.93 1.83
C GLU A 71 -1.17 9.38 1.29
N MET A 72 -1.33 10.66 0.98
CA MET A 72 -2.61 11.22 0.53
C MET A 72 -2.92 10.91 -0.94
N GLU A 73 -1.94 10.79 -1.81
CA GLU A 73 -2.14 10.54 -3.24
C GLU A 73 -1.88 9.09 -3.66
N GLY A 74 -1.39 8.25 -2.74
CA GLY A 74 -0.98 6.88 -3.05
C GLY A 74 0.24 6.80 -3.98
N LEU A 75 1.07 7.87 -4.01
CA LEU A 75 2.22 7.99 -4.89
C LEU A 75 3.48 7.39 -4.26
N ASP A 76 4.44 7.00 -5.11
CA ASP A 76 5.81 6.79 -4.68
C ASP A 76 6.54 8.15 -4.49
N PHE A 77 7.76 8.13 -3.94
CA PHE A 77 8.53 9.35 -3.70
C PHE A 77 8.75 10.18 -4.98
N LYS A 78 8.96 9.52 -6.12
CA LYS A 78 9.16 10.19 -7.40
C LYS A 78 7.88 10.89 -7.85
N GLY A 79 6.74 10.23 -7.74
CA GLY A 79 5.43 10.80 -8.05
C GLY A 79 5.10 12.00 -7.15
N ALA A 80 5.39 11.90 -5.85
CA ALA A 80 5.19 12.99 -4.90
C ALA A 80 6.12 14.18 -5.20
N LEU A 81 7.39 13.91 -5.56
CA LEU A 81 8.33 14.94 -5.97
C LEU A 81 7.86 15.68 -7.24
N GLU A 82 7.41 14.93 -8.27
CA GLU A 82 6.88 15.51 -9.51
C GLU A 82 5.58 16.30 -9.26
N HIS A 83 4.73 15.84 -8.36
CA HIS A 83 3.50 16.53 -7.95
C HIS A 83 3.80 17.87 -7.28
N LEU A 84 4.65 17.86 -6.25
CA LEU A 84 5.02 19.06 -5.50
C LEU A 84 5.86 20.05 -6.32
N ALA A 85 6.71 19.56 -7.23
CA ALA A 85 7.48 20.43 -8.12
C ALA A 85 6.60 21.23 -9.07
N ARG A 86 5.55 20.60 -9.65
CA ARG A 86 4.57 21.32 -10.48
C ARG A 86 3.87 22.40 -9.67
N LYS A 87 3.50 22.10 -8.43
CA LYS A 87 2.87 23.04 -7.52
C LYS A 87 3.79 24.20 -7.15
N ALA A 88 5.06 23.91 -6.90
CA ALA A 88 6.09 24.91 -6.57
C ALA A 88 6.59 25.73 -7.78
N GLY A 89 6.19 25.37 -9.00
CA GLY A 89 6.78 25.95 -10.22
C GLY A 89 8.27 25.64 -10.36
N VAL A 90 8.73 24.48 -9.83
CA VAL A 90 10.13 24.04 -9.90
C VAL A 90 10.31 23.08 -11.07
N ASP A 91 11.21 23.43 -11.97
CA ASP A 91 11.60 22.54 -13.08
C ASP A 91 12.62 21.51 -12.59
N ILE A 92 12.14 20.30 -12.24
CA ILE A 92 12.98 19.18 -11.78
C ILE A 92 14.03 18.83 -12.84
N SER A 93 13.80 19.13 -14.13
CA SER A 93 14.74 18.78 -15.18
C SER A 93 16.11 19.43 -14.99
N LEU A 94 16.16 20.60 -14.35
CA LEU A 94 17.40 21.33 -14.07
C LEU A 94 18.36 20.52 -13.18
N TYR A 95 17.83 19.64 -12.33
CA TYR A 95 18.58 18.84 -11.36
C TYR A 95 18.86 17.39 -11.83
N GLN A 96 18.55 17.09 -13.09
CA GLN A 96 18.71 15.75 -13.67
C GLN A 96 19.92 15.68 -14.61
N SER A 97 20.47 14.47 -14.77
CA SER A 97 21.49 14.21 -15.80
C SER A 97 20.92 14.46 -17.20
N ALA A 98 21.76 14.72 -18.21
CA ALA A 98 21.32 14.93 -19.59
C ALA A 98 20.43 13.77 -20.11
N GLN A 99 20.77 12.52 -19.74
CA GLN A 99 19.96 11.35 -20.08
C GLN A 99 18.58 11.36 -19.37
N ALA A 100 18.53 11.74 -18.08
CA ALA A 100 17.29 11.85 -17.33
C ALA A 100 16.40 12.99 -17.88
N LYS A 101 16.99 14.12 -18.28
CA LYS A 101 16.29 15.22 -18.96
C LYS A 101 15.66 14.76 -20.27
N SER A 102 16.39 14.01 -21.09
CA SER A 102 15.88 13.44 -22.34
C SER A 102 14.68 12.51 -22.11
N ILE A 103 14.76 11.62 -21.11
CA ILE A 103 13.65 10.72 -20.75
C ILE A 103 12.45 11.52 -20.24
N ALA A 104 12.66 12.54 -19.40
CA ALA A 104 11.59 13.41 -18.89
C ALA A 104 10.87 14.16 -20.00
N ALA A 105 11.63 14.76 -20.94
CA ALA A 105 11.09 15.44 -22.10
C ALA A 105 10.25 14.48 -22.99
N ARG A 106 10.75 13.25 -23.22
CA ARG A 106 10.00 12.21 -23.96
C ARG A 106 8.70 11.83 -23.23
N LYS A 107 8.73 11.65 -21.91
CA LYS A 107 7.53 11.38 -21.11
C LYS A 107 6.50 12.51 -21.26
N GLN A 108 6.94 13.77 -21.16
CA GLN A 108 6.06 14.91 -21.29
C GLN A 108 5.40 14.97 -22.67
N ARG A 109 6.16 14.69 -23.74
CA ARG A 109 5.61 14.58 -25.10
C ARG A 109 4.58 13.47 -25.22
N LEU A 110 4.84 12.31 -24.61
CA LEU A 110 3.89 11.18 -24.60
C LEU A 110 2.62 11.50 -23.81
N TYR A 111 2.70 12.16 -22.65
CA TYR A 111 1.53 12.63 -21.91
C TYR A 111 0.67 13.56 -22.74
N GLU A 112 1.31 14.51 -23.46
CA GLU A 112 0.59 15.42 -24.33
C GLU A 112 -0.08 14.70 -25.50
N ALA A 113 0.59 13.72 -26.12
CA ALA A 113 -0.01 12.88 -27.17
C ALA A 113 -1.25 12.13 -26.67
N HIS A 114 -1.19 11.54 -25.46
CA HIS A 114 -2.33 10.82 -24.89
C HIS A 114 -3.47 11.76 -24.48
N ARG A 115 -3.16 12.95 -23.96
CA ARG A 115 -4.16 13.97 -23.65
C ARG A 115 -4.92 14.38 -24.92
N LEU A 116 -4.21 14.68 -25.99
CA LEU A 116 -4.79 15.04 -27.28
C LEU A 116 -5.57 13.88 -27.90
N ALA A 117 -5.07 12.64 -27.77
CA ALA A 117 -5.78 11.47 -28.23
C ALA A 117 -7.11 11.25 -27.49
N ALA A 118 -7.13 11.48 -26.15
CA ALA A 118 -8.37 11.42 -25.38
C ALA A 118 -9.39 12.44 -25.86
N HIS A 119 -9.00 13.70 -26.09
CA HIS A 119 -9.87 14.73 -26.67
C HIS A 119 -10.36 14.37 -28.07
N TYR A 120 -9.47 13.83 -28.91
CA TYR A 120 -9.85 13.36 -30.24
C TYR A 120 -10.92 12.25 -30.19
N TYR A 121 -10.73 11.28 -29.32
CA TYR A 121 -11.72 10.18 -29.18
C TYR A 121 -13.04 10.67 -28.57
N GLN A 122 -13.02 11.63 -27.63
CA GLN A 122 -14.25 12.25 -27.14
C GLN A 122 -14.98 13.02 -28.26
N TYR A 123 -14.25 13.80 -29.06
CA TYR A 123 -14.82 14.49 -30.20
C TYR A 123 -15.46 13.50 -31.20
N CYS A 124 -14.77 12.41 -31.51
CA CYS A 124 -15.30 11.35 -32.40
C CYS A 124 -16.56 10.68 -31.83
N LEU A 125 -16.62 10.47 -30.51
CA LEU A 125 -17.82 9.92 -29.85
C LEU A 125 -19.01 10.87 -30.06
N LEU A 126 -18.86 12.16 -29.77
CA LEU A 126 -19.92 13.15 -29.85
C LEU A 126 -20.46 13.34 -31.28
N HIS A 127 -19.67 12.99 -32.30
CA HIS A 127 -20.05 13.13 -33.71
C HIS A 127 -20.42 11.80 -34.37
N ASN A 128 -20.55 10.68 -33.60
CA ASN A 128 -20.93 9.38 -34.12
C ASN A 128 -22.16 8.83 -33.39
N LYS A 129 -23.33 8.89 -34.03
CA LYS A 129 -24.61 8.44 -33.46
C LYS A 129 -24.61 6.95 -33.04
N GLN A 130 -23.95 6.08 -33.81
CA GLN A 130 -23.87 4.64 -33.49
C GLN A 130 -23.01 4.42 -32.25
N ALA A 131 -21.88 5.10 -32.15
CA ALA A 131 -21.01 5.01 -30.98
C ALA A 131 -21.71 5.56 -29.73
N ILE A 132 -22.43 6.70 -29.83
CA ILE A 132 -23.25 7.22 -28.72
C ILE A 132 -24.29 6.17 -28.31
N ALA A 133 -25.06 5.62 -29.23
CA ALA A 133 -26.08 4.60 -28.94
C ALA A 133 -25.47 3.37 -28.25
N TYR A 134 -24.30 2.91 -28.72
CA TYR A 134 -23.59 1.81 -28.08
C TYR A 134 -23.20 2.13 -26.65
N VAL A 135 -22.59 3.30 -26.39
CA VAL A 135 -22.15 3.72 -25.05
C VAL A 135 -23.33 3.89 -24.09
N THR A 136 -24.42 4.57 -24.56
CA THR A 136 -25.51 4.96 -23.68
C THR A 136 -26.62 3.91 -23.60
N GLN A 137 -26.95 3.21 -24.70
CA GLN A 137 -28.07 2.26 -24.75
C GLN A 137 -27.58 0.81 -24.54
N THR A 138 -26.51 0.39 -25.26
CA THR A 138 -26.02 -0.98 -25.15
C THR A 138 -25.20 -1.20 -23.89
N ARG A 139 -24.38 -0.20 -23.49
CA ARG A 139 -23.56 -0.26 -22.27
C ARG A 139 -24.21 0.40 -21.07
N GLY A 140 -25.28 1.14 -21.25
CA GLY A 140 -26.02 1.79 -20.18
C GLY A 140 -25.25 2.91 -19.45
N LEU A 141 -24.17 3.45 -20.05
CA LEU A 141 -23.35 4.45 -19.38
C LEU A 141 -24.02 5.83 -19.44
N ARG A 142 -24.15 6.46 -18.27
CA ARG A 142 -24.70 7.80 -18.14
C ARG A 142 -23.69 8.85 -18.62
N GLN A 143 -24.19 10.00 -19.04
CA GLN A 143 -23.37 11.12 -19.51
C GLN A 143 -22.28 11.53 -18.49
N GLN A 144 -22.63 11.54 -17.19
CA GLN A 144 -21.69 11.85 -16.12
C GLN A 144 -20.53 10.83 -16.07
N THR A 145 -20.82 9.54 -16.15
CA THR A 145 -19.80 8.47 -16.16
C THR A 145 -18.90 8.59 -17.39
N VAL A 146 -19.46 8.90 -18.56
CA VAL A 146 -18.72 9.16 -19.79
C VAL A 146 -17.76 10.35 -19.62
N ALA A 147 -18.19 11.42 -18.95
CA ALA A 147 -17.37 12.57 -18.65
C ALA A 147 -16.28 12.27 -17.61
N ASP A 148 -16.63 11.66 -16.47
CA ASP A 148 -15.72 11.37 -15.35
C ASP A 148 -14.55 10.46 -15.77
N PHE A 149 -14.82 9.51 -16.68
CA PHE A 149 -13.81 8.59 -17.22
C PHE A 149 -13.28 9.00 -18.60
N THR A 150 -13.71 10.15 -19.13
CA THR A 150 -13.24 10.69 -20.42
C THR A 150 -13.42 9.67 -21.57
N ILE A 151 -14.54 8.92 -21.56
CA ILE A 151 -14.82 7.87 -22.54
C ILE A 151 -14.97 8.49 -23.93
N GLY A 152 -14.43 7.81 -24.95
CA GLY A 152 -14.44 8.26 -26.34
C GLY A 152 -14.74 7.15 -27.33
N TYR A 153 -14.55 7.43 -28.61
CA TYR A 153 -14.69 6.48 -29.71
C TYR A 153 -13.53 6.60 -30.70
N ALA A 154 -12.90 5.51 -31.02
CA ALA A 154 -11.93 5.40 -32.11
C ALA A 154 -12.66 5.03 -33.42
N PRO A 155 -12.71 5.91 -34.43
CA PRO A 155 -13.35 5.62 -35.69
C PRO A 155 -12.68 4.45 -36.42
N ASN A 156 -13.42 3.81 -37.33
CA ASN A 156 -12.83 2.83 -38.25
C ASN A 156 -12.03 3.54 -39.36
N ALA A 157 -10.97 4.23 -38.98
CA ALA A 157 -10.07 4.95 -39.86
C ALA A 157 -8.67 4.33 -39.79
N ARG A 158 -7.91 4.43 -40.91
CA ARG A 158 -6.55 3.91 -40.96
C ARG A 158 -5.58 4.78 -40.15
N ASP A 159 -5.66 6.10 -40.33
CA ASP A 159 -4.66 7.08 -39.87
C ASP A 159 -5.34 8.34 -39.31
N GLY A 160 -6.58 8.28 -38.81
CA GLY A 160 -7.34 9.44 -38.34
C GLY A 160 -6.67 10.13 -37.16
N LEU A 161 -6.35 9.39 -36.11
CA LEU A 161 -5.64 9.91 -34.95
C LEU A 161 -4.20 10.32 -35.28
N VAL A 162 -3.50 9.49 -36.07
CA VAL A 162 -2.12 9.78 -36.50
C VAL A 162 -2.05 11.13 -37.23
N ASN A 163 -2.94 11.36 -38.21
CA ASN A 163 -2.98 12.62 -38.93
C ASN A 163 -3.34 13.82 -38.04
N TYR A 164 -4.28 13.63 -37.10
CA TYR A 164 -4.62 14.65 -36.12
C TYR A 164 -3.41 15.02 -35.24
N LEU A 165 -2.68 14.04 -34.70
CA LEU A 165 -1.52 14.30 -33.85
C LEU A 165 -0.34 14.89 -34.64
N MET A 166 -0.12 14.46 -35.88
CA MET A 166 0.88 15.08 -36.76
C MET A 166 0.55 16.54 -37.05
N GLY A 167 -0.73 16.88 -37.25
CA GLY A 167 -1.21 18.25 -37.36
C GLY A 167 -0.99 19.09 -36.07
N LYS A 168 -0.82 18.43 -34.91
CA LYS A 168 -0.43 19.07 -33.64
C LYS A 168 1.09 19.09 -33.40
N GLY A 169 1.90 18.77 -34.41
CA GLY A 169 3.37 18.87 -34.35
C GLY A 169 4.06 17.64 -33.77
N PHE A 170 3.42 16.47 -33.75
CA PHE A 170 4.07 15.20 -33.38
C PHE A 170 4.72 14.57 -34.62
N ARG A 171 5.90 13.98 -34.41
CA ARG A 171 6.58 13.21 -35.45
C ARG A 171 6.13 11.74 -35.41
N ARG A 172 6.10 11.05 -36.53
CA ARG A 172 5.76 9.61 -36.61
C ARG A 172 6.60 8.75 -35.65
N GLN A 173 7.88 9.08 -35.48
CA GLN A 173 8.79 8.36 -34.59
C GLN A 173 8.40 8.53 -33.10
N GLU A 174 7.90 9.70 -32.69
CA GLU A 174 7.38 9.93 -31.33
C GLU A 174 6.09 9.09 -31.12
N LEU A 175 5.21 9.09 -32.11
CA LEU A 175 3.95 8.33 -32.05
C LEU A 175 4.17 6.82 -32.02
N ALA A 176 5.19 6.29 -32.67
CA ALA A 176 5.54 4.88 -32.62
C ALA A 176 5.83 4.38 -31.19
N GLN A 177 6.26 5.27 -30.29
CA GLN A 177 6.59 4.94 -28.91
C GLN A 177 5.43 5.19 -27.92
N SER A 178 4.33 5.77 -28.43
CA SER A 178 3.18 6.15 -27.59
C SER A 178 2.25 4.97 -27.27
N GLY A 179 2.30 3.90 -28.05
CA GLY A 179 1.30 2.83 -27.99
C GLY A 179 -0.06 3.23 -28.57
N LEU A 180 -0.15 4.36 -29.32
CA LEU A 180 -1.34 4.80 -30.05
C LEU A 180 -1.37 4.31 -31.50
N VAL A 181 -0.22 3.88 -32.01
CA VAL A 181 -0.05 3.44 -33.38
C VAL A 181 0.35 1.97 -33.46
N ASN A 182 -0.07 1.29 -34.51
CA ASN A 182 0.27 -0.09 -34.80
C ASN A 182 1.66 -0.20 -35.47
N ARG A 183 2.14 -1.44 -35.64
CA ARG A 183 3.46 -1.73 -36.25
C ARG A 183 3.63 -1.18 -37.69
N PHE A 184 2.53 -0.84 -38.37
CA PHE A 184 2.55 -0.28 -39.71
C PHE A 184 2.45 1.25 -39.72
N GLY A 185 2.43 1.90 -38.55
CA GLY A 185 2.39 3.34 -38.39
C GLY A 185 1.01 3.99 -38.50
N GLY A 186 -0.07 3.19 -38.62
CA GLY A 186 -1.46 3.66 -38.59
C GLY A 186 -2.08 3.55 -37.19
N ASP A 187 -3.33 3.99 -37.06
CA ASP A 187 -4.05 3.95 -35.79
C ASP A 187 -4.11 2.52 -35.22
N LEU A 188 -3.79 2.37 -33.93
CA LEU A 188 -3.88 1.08 -33.24
C LEU A 188 -5.33 0.69 -32.98
N PHE A 189 -6.14 1.64 -32.52
CA PHE A 189 -7.54 1.43 -32.14
C PHE A 189 -8.46 1.80 -33.31
N LYS A 190 -9.38 0.90 -33.67
CA LYS A 190 -10.34 1.09 -34.76
C LYS A 190 -11.68 0.51 -34.36
N ASP A 191 -12.74 1.24 -34.60
CA ASP A 191 -14.12 0.88 -34.27
C ASP A 191 -14.28 0.40 -32.83
N ARG A 192 -13.80 1.22 -31.87
CA ARG A 192 -13.77 0.86 -30.45
C ARG A 192 -14.28 1.98 -29.56
N MET A 193 -15.06 1.63 -28.55
CA MET A 193 -15.26 2.49 -27.38
C MET A 193 -13.93 2.60 -26.64
N MET A 194 -13.46 3.81 -26.43
CA MET A 194 -12.16 4.11 -25.85
C MET A 194 -12.31 4.50 -24.39
N ILE A 195 -11.61 3.78 -23.52
CA ILE A 195 -11.55 4.00 -22.08
C ILE A 195 -10.12 4.42 -21.76
N PRO A 196 -9.88 5.69 -21.38
CA PRO A 196 -8.55 6.15 -20.98
C PRO A 196 -8.05 5.43 -19.72
N LEU A 197 -6.79 5.04 -19.73
CA LEU A 197 -6.05 4.55 -18.57
C LEU A 197 -5.31 5.74 -17.97
N MET A 198 -5.58 6.05 -16.70
CA MET A 198 -5.03 7.22 -16.03
C MET A 198 -4.04 6.81 -14.94
N ASP A 199 -2.96 7.57 -14.79
CA ASP A 199 -2.08 7.45 -13.62
C ASP A 199 -2.79 7.99 -12.35
N PRO A 200 -2.26 7.74 -11.13
CA PRO A 200 -2.90 8.21 -9.90
C PRO A 200 -3.09 9.74 -9.83
N SER A 201 -2.39 10.52 -10.67
CA SER A 201 -2.56 11.98 -10.80
C SER A 201 -3.65 12.37 -11.82
N GLY A 202 -4.34 11.42 -12.45
CA GLY A 202 -5.39 11.66 -13.43
C GLY A 202 -4.88 11.97 -14.85
N ARG A 203 -3.59 11.78 -15.14
CA ARG A 203 -3.05 11.96 -16.50
C ARG A 203 -3.24 10.70 -17.31
N VAL A 204 -3.67 10.83 -18.56
CA VAL A 204 -3.86 9.70 -19.46
C VAL A 204 -2.49 9.13 -19.88
N ILE A 205 -2.32 7.82 -19.69
CA ILE A 205 -1.09 7.07 -19.97
C ILE A 205 -1.27 5.96 -21.00
N GLY A 206 -2.51 5.71 -21.41
CA GLY A 206 -2.88 4.67 -22.37
C GLY A 206 -4.38 4.58 -22.53
N PHE A 207 -4.84 3.55 -23.19
CA PHE A 207 -6.25 3.29 -23.45
C PHE A 207 -6.56 1.80 -23.46
N THR A 208 -7.78 1.47 -23.05
CA THR A 208 -8.45 0.21 -23.37
C THR A 208 -9.52 0.49 -24.42
N GLY A 209 -9.47 -0.23 -25.54
CA GLY A 209 -10.48 -0.14 -26.61
C GLY A 209 -11.38 -1.36 -26.62
N ARG A 210 -12.68 -1.19 -26.30
CA ARG A 210 -13.71 -2.23 -26.43
C ARG A 210 -14.34 -2.15 -27.80
N ARG A 211 -14.37 -3.26 -28.56
CA ARG A 211 -14.96 -3.35 -29.89
C ARG A 211 -16.48 -3.07 -29.85
N LEU A 212 -16.96 -2.27 -30.80
CA LEU A 212 -18.39 -1.99 -30.95
C LEU A 212 -19.11 -3.10 -31.72
N GLY A 213 -18.52 -3.56 -32.80
CA GLY A 213 -19.10 -4.56 -33.71
C GLY A 213 -18.99 -6.00 -33.21
N THR A 214 -19.59 -6.91 -33.97
CA THR A 214 -19.65 -8.37 -33.74
C THR A 214 -18.52 -9.15 -34.40
N ASP A 215 -17.57 -8.49 -35.08
CA ASP A 215 -16.45 -9.15 -35.76
C ASP A 215 -15.56 -9.92 -34.78
N GLU A 216 -15.71 -11.23 -34.71
CA GLU A 216 -14.97 -12.11 -33.80
C GLU A 216 -13.49 -12.32 -34.19
N SER A 217 -13.08 -11.88 -35.37
CA SER A 217 -11.69 -11.95 -35.82
C SER A 217 -10.76 -11.02 -35.04
N ALA A 218 -11.30 -9.96 -34.39
CA ALA A 218 -10.57 -9.01 -33.58
C ALA A 218 -10.87 -9.20 -32.08
N PRO A 219 -9.91 -9.02 -31.17
CA PRO A 219 -10.11 -9.20 -29.74
C PRO A 219 -11.18 -8.23 -29.20
N LYS A 220 -12.05 -8.73 -28.29
CA LYS A 220 -13.11 -7.93 -27.64
C LYS A 220 -12.55 -6.69 -26.96
N TYR A 221 -11.43 -6.82 -26.24
CA TYR A 221 -10.67 -5.74 -25.65
C TYR A 221 -9.26 -5.67 -26.24
N LEU A 222 -8.79 -4.46 -26.49
CA LEU A 222 -7.43 -4.17 -26.91
C LEU A 222 -6.86 -3.09 -25.98
N ASN A 223 -5.76 -3.38 -25.33
CA ASN A 223 -5.08 -2.45 -24.44
C ASN A 223 -3.86 -1.84 -25.14
N THR A 224 -3.52 -0.60 -24.77
CA THR A 224 -2.21 -0.02 -25.08
C THR A 224 -1.10 -1.01 -24.69
N PRO A 225 -0.12 -1.28 -25.58
CA PRO A 225 1.05 -2.08 -25.22
C PRO A 225 1.89 -1.37 -24.16
N GLN A 226 2.84 -2.10 -23.55
CA GLN A 226 3.78 -1.49 -22.61
C GLN A 226 4.56 -0.35 -23.25
N THR A 227 4.63 0.80 -22.58
CA THR A 227 5.31 2.02 -23.04
C THR A 227 6.16 2.64 -21.92
N LEU A 228 6.76 3.79 -22.20
CA LEU A 228 7.46 4.56 -21.18
C LEU A 228 6.51 5.11 -20.08
N LEU A 229 5.20 5.22 -20.36
CA LEU A 229 4.18 5.72 -19.43
C LEU A 229 3.33 4.60 -18.82
N TYR A 230 3.07 3.54 -19.57
CA TYR A 230 2.12 2.50 -19.20
C TYR A 230 2.81 1.16 -18.98
N ASP A 231 2.64 0.61 -17.78
CA ASP A 231 3.02 -0.74 -17.39
C ASP A 231 1.84 -1.41 -16.69
N LYS A 232 1.39 -2.54 -17.23
CA LYS A 232 0.25 -3.29 -16.68
C LYS A 232 0.46 -3.74 -15.24
N GLY A 233 1.68 -4.07 -14.86
CA GLY A 233 2.01 -4.54 -13.52
C GLY A 233 1.99 -3.43 -12.46
N TRP A 234 1.85 -2.18 -12.87
CA TRP A 234 1.83 -1.00 -12.00
C TRP A 234 0.52 -0.23 -12.06
N HIS A 235 -0.24 -0.41 -13.14
CA HIS A 235 -1.45 0.37 -13.39
C HIS A 235 -2.66 -0.23 -12.69
N ILE A 236 -3.37 0.60 -11.93
CA ILE A 236 -4.67 0.30 -11.32
C ILE A 236 -5.71 1.18 -11.98
N PHE A 237 -6.66 0.55 -12.68
CA PHE A 237 -7.73 1.28 -13.35
C PHE A 237 -8.73 1.87 -12.35
N GLY A 238 -9.13 3.11 -12.56
CA GLY A 238 -10.07 3.83 -11.70
C GLY A 238 -9.45 4.43 -10.42
N LEU A 239 -8.15 4.23 -10.15
CA LEU A 239 -7.53 4.68 -8.91
C LEU A 239 -7.58 6.20 -8.74
N ALA A 240 -7.37 6.96 -9.81
CA ALA A 240 -7.44 8.42 -9.77
C ALA A 240 -8.82 8.93 -9.29
N GLN A 241 -9.89 8.26 -9.71
CA GLN A 241 -11.27 8.57 -9.34
C GLN A 241 -11.66 8.00 -7.96
N ALA A 242 -11.11 6.82 -7.60
CA ALA A 242 -11.50 6.06 -6.40
C ALA A 242 -10.80 6.51 -5.11
N LYS A 243 -9.60 7.09 -5.18
CA LYS A 243 -8.72 7.33 -4.02
C LYS A 243 -9.39 8.07 -2.85
N GLN A 244 -10.22 9.07 -3.15
CA GLN A 244 -10.93 9.80 -2.09
C GLN A 244 -12.01 8.93 -1.42
N ALA A 245 -12.81 8.19 -2.23
CA ALA A 245 -13.83 7.30 -1.71
C ALA A 245 -13.20 6.15 -0.89
N ILE A 246 -12.06 5.58 -1.34
CA ILE A 246 -11.33 4.55 -0.60
C ILE A 246 -10.97 5.04 0.81
N ARG A 247 -10.46 6.26 0.95
CA ARG A 247 -10.12 6.83 2.27
C ARG A 247 -11.35 7.06 3.12
N THR A 248 -12.40 7.64 2.53
CA THR A 248 -13.64 7.94 3.25
C THR A 248 -14.31 6.69 3.79
N HIS A 249 -14.35 5.60 3.00
CA HIS A 249 -14.97 4.34 3.41
C HIS A 249 -14.01 3.41 4.19
N GLY A 250 -12.71 3.64 4.12
CA GLY A 250 -11.71 2.83 4.81
C GLY A 250 -11.44 1.47 4.19
N TYR A 251 -11.91 1.21 2.96
CA TYR A 251 -11.64 -0.04 2.22
C TYR A 251 -11.60 0.19 0.72
N THR A 252 -10.93 -0.72 0.01
CA THR A 252 -10.88 -0.78 -1.45
C THR A 252 -11.58 -2.02 -1.96
N VAL A 253 -12.47 -1.87 -2.94
CA VAL A 253 -13.02 -3.00 -3.70
C VAL A 253 -12.19 -3.19 -4.97
N VAL A 254 -11.69 -4.41 -5.19
CA VAL A 254 -10.88 -4.76 -6.37
C VAL A 254 -11.66 -5.73 -7.23
N VAL A 255 -11.96 -5.32 -8.45
CA VAL A 255 -12.64 -6.11 -9.48
C VAL A 255 -11.68 -6.46 -10.62
N GLU A 256 -12.08 -7.35 -11.54
CA GLU A 256 -11.22 -7.78 -12.65
C GLU A 256 -11.25 -6.81 -13.83
N GLY A 257 -12.41 -6.31 -14.19
CA GLY A 257 -12.64 -5.57 -15.43
C GLY A 257 -12.83 -4.07 -15.29
N ASN A 258 -12.41 -3.33 -16.32
CA ASN A 258 -12.62 -1.88 -16.36
C ASN A 258 -14.10 -1.50 -16.37
N VAL A 259 -14.95 -2.34 -16.98
CA VAL A 259 -16.39 -2.06 -17.08
C VAL A 259 -17.08 -2.19 -15.72
N ASP A 260 -16.61 -3.15 -14.88
CA ASP A 260 -17.11 -3.31 -13.51
C ASP A 260 -16.84 -2.06 -12.66
N VAL A 261 -15.71 -1.39 -12.90
CA VAL A 261 -15.41 -0.11 -12.26
C VAL A 261 -16.35 0.97 -12.75
N LEU A 262 -16.59 1.07 -14.08
CA LEU A 262 -17.47 2.09 -14.64
C LEU A 262 -18.90 1.96 -14.10
N SER A 263 -19.45 0.75 -14.09
CA SER A 263 -20.81 0.50 -13.59
C SER A 263 -20.91 0.72 -12.07
N SER A 264 -19.89 0.31 -11.31
CA SER A 264 -19.82 0.56 -9.86
C SER A 264 -19.80 2.06 -9.55
N HIS A 265 -18.92 2.83 -10.20
CA HIS A 265 -18.87 4.29 -10.01
C HIS A 265 -20.18 4.97 -10.42
N GLN A 266 -20.82 4.48 -11.48
CA GLN A 266 -22.13 4.96 -11.90
C GLN A 266 -23.23 4.70 -10.87
N ALA A 267 -23.11 3.63 -10.09
CA ALA A 267 -23.97 3.28 -8.96
C ALA A 267 -23.56 3.94 -7.64
N GLU A 268 -22.67 4.96 -7.69
CA GLU A 268 -22.11 5.70 -6.55
C GLU A 268 -21.21 4.85 -5.62
N VAL A 269 -20.85 3.63 -6.02
CA VAL A 269 -19.86 2.79 -5.34
C VAL A 269 -18.48 3.16 -5.88
N ARG A 270 -17.90 4.25 -5.37
CA ARG A 270 -16.73 4.90 -5.95
C ARG A 270 -15.38 4.36 -5.46
N GLN A 271 -15.35 3.54 -4.40
CA GLN A 271 -14.14 2.90 -3.86
C GLN A 271 -13.72 1.63 -4.63
N VAL A 272 -14.18 1.48 -5.87
CA VAL A 272 -13.91 0.32 -6.74
C VAL A 272 -12.81 0.63 -7.74
N VAL A 273 -11.85 -0.30 -7.88
CA VAL A 273 -10.73 -0.26 -8.83
C VAL A 273 -10.55 -1.60 -9.52
N ALA A 274 -9.80 -1.65 -10.62
CA ALA A 274 -9.50 -2.92 -11.31
C ALA A 274 -8.01 -3.07 -11.65
N THR A 275 -7.57 -4.34 -11.74
CA THR A 275 -6.25 -4.70 -12.26
C THR A 275 -6.19 -4.80 -13.78
N ALA A 276 -7.33 -4.54 -14.46
CA ALA A 276 -7.45 -4.40 -15.91
C ALA A 276 -6.91 -5.60 -16.72
N GLY A 277 -7.26 -6.82 -16.30
CA GLY A 277 -6.91 -8.06 -17.01
C GLY A 277 -5.46 -8.52 -16.78
N THR A 278 -4.90 -8.22 -15.61
CA THR A 278 -3.66 -8.81 -15.13
C THR A 278 -3.83 -9.38 -13.71
N ALA A 279 -2.98 -10.34 -13.33
CA ALA A 279 -2.90 -10.77 -11.95
C ALA A 279 -2.47 -9.60 -11.05
N MET A 280 -3.00 -9.55 -9.82
CA MET A 280 -2.66 -8.54 -8.84
C MET A 280 -1.18 -8.67 -8.43
N THR A 281 -0.41 -7.59 -8.56
CA THR A 281 1.02 -7.56 -8.28
C THR A 281 1.29 -6.97 -6.89
N GLU A 282 2.53 -7.14 -6.40
CA GLU A 282 3.01 -6.48 -5.17
C GLU A 282 2.89 -4.94 -5.26
N HIS A 283 3.13 -4.35 -6.43
CA HIS A 283 2.97 -2.90 -6.65
C HIS A 283 1.51 -2.45 -6.50
N HIS A 284 0.56 -3.21 -7.06
CA HIS A 284 -0.85 -2.94 -6.91
C HIS A 284 -1.24 -2.94 -5.43
N ILE A 285 -0.88 -3.99 -4.69
CA ILE A 285 -1.22 -4.12 -3.28
C ILE A 285 -0.59 -2.98 -2.46
N LYS A 286 0.70 -2.70 -2.63
CA LYS A 286 1.38 -1.60 -1.92
C LYS A 286 0.78 -0.23 -2.22
N ALA A 287 0.32 0.01 -3.45
CA ALA A 287 -0.35 1.26 -3.80
C ALA A 287 -1.71 1.39 -3.10
N LEU A 288 -2.49 0.31 -3.04
CA LEU A 288 -3.81 0.30 -2.41
C LEU A 288 -3.72 0.36 -0.88
N VAL A 289 -2.78 -0.38 -0.26
CA VAL A 289 -2.56 -0.38 1.20
C VAL A 289 -2.21 1.00 1.74
N ARG A 290 -1.52 1.84 0.96
CA ARG A 290 -1.27 3.24 1.34
C ARG A 290 -2.56 4.05 1.52
N LEU A 291 -3.63 3.71 0.80
CA LEU A 291 -4.93 4.36 0.88
C LEU A 291 -5.81 3.72 1.95
N SER A 292 -5.85 2.38 1.99
CA SER A 292 -6.51 1.58 3.02
C SER A 292 -5.91 0.16 3.07
N PRO A 293 -5.65 -0.40 4.25
CA PRO A 293 -5.20 -1.79 4.38
C PRO A 293 -6.29 -2.81 4.06
N GLN A 294 -7.58 -2.44 4.10
CA GLN A 294 -8.71 -3.33 3.85
C GLN A 294 -8.98 -3.45 2.34
N LEU A 295 -8.72 -4.64 1.79
CA LEU A 295 -8.92 -4.95 0.37
C LEU A 295 -10.01 -6.03 0.24
N ARG A 296 -11.13 -5.69 -0.42
CA ARG A 296 -12.25 -6.57 -0.71
C ARG A 296 -12.19 -6.99 -2.17
N LEU A 297 -11.94 -8.27 -2.44
CA LEU A 297 -11.77 -8.80 -3.80
C LEU A 297 -13.11 -9.35 -4.31
N ALA A 298 -13.55 -8.89 -5.46
CA ALA A 298 -14.69 -9.43 -6.19
C ALA A 298 -14.18 -10.09 -7.48
N PHE A 299 -13.53 -11.25 -7.30
CA PHE A 299 -13.06 -12.08 -8.41
C PHE A 299 -14.12 -13.12 -8.77
N ASP A 300 -14.05 -13.63 -10.01
CA ASP A 300 -14.94 -14.68 -10.46
C ASP A 300 -14.86 -15.90 -9.55
N GLY A 301 -16.01 -16.50 -9.20
CA GLY A 301 -16.08 -17.63 -8.27
C GLY A 301 -15.62 -18.97 -8.85
N ASP A 302 -14.96 -18.96 -10.00
CA ASP A 302 -14.45 -20.13 -10.69
C ASP A 302 -13.04 -20.54 -10.20
N LYS A 303 -12.48 -21.60 -10.81
CA LYS A 303 -11.14 -22.08 -10.47
C LYS A 303 -10.05 -21.03 -10.73
N ALA A 304 -10.20 -20.19 -11.75
CA ALA A 304 -9.22 -19.15 -12.08
C ALA A 304 -9.20 -18.06 -11.02
N GLY A 305 -10.36 -17.66 -10.51
CA GLY A 305 -10.49 -16.72 -9.40
C GLY A 305 -9.92 -17.25 -8.09
N LEU A 306 -10.10 -18.56 -7.78
CA LEU A 306 -9.44 -19.20 -6.64
C LEU A 306 -7.91 -19.16 -6.77
N ASP A 307 -7.37 -19.59 -7.92
CA ASP A 307 -5.93 -19.57 -8.19
C ASP A 307 -5.35 -18.14 -8.14
N ALA A 308 -6.12 -17.14 -8.55
CA ALA A 308 -5.76 -15.72 -8.44
C ALA A 308 -5.73 -15.27 -6.97
N THR A 309 -6.74 -15.65 -6.20
CA THR A 309 -6.86 -15.34 -4.78
C THR A 309 -5.70 -15.95 -3.98
N GLU A 310 -5.38 -17.24 -4.20
CA GLU A 310 -4.26 -17.92 -3.53
C GLU A 310 -2.92 -17.22 -3.76
N ARG A 311 -2.68 -16.71 -4.99
CA ARG A 311 -1.44 -15.98 -5.32
C ARG A 311 -1.35 -14.62 -4.61
N VAL A 312 -2.48 -13.99 -4.35
CA VAL A 312 -2.53 -12.66 -3.72
C VAL A 312 -2.28 -12.75 -2.21
N ILE A 313 -2.72 -13.82 -1.53
CA ILE A 313 -2.61 -13.97 -0.06
C ILE A 313 -1.19 -13.69 0.47
N PRO A 314 -0.11 -14.36 -0.01
CA PRO A 314 1.23 -14.13 0.53
C PRO A 314 1.74 -12.71 0.28
N ILE A 315 1.38 -12.10 -0.86
CA ILE A 315 1.80 -10.75 -1.21
C ILE A 315 1.08 -9.72 -0.31
N ALA A 316 -0.20 -9.94 -0.05
CA ALA A 316 -1.02 -9.09 0.79
C ALA A 316 -0.57 -9.15 2.26
N GLN A 317 -0.33 -10.34 2.79
CA GLN A 317 0.21 -10.54 4.14
C GLN A 317 1.56 -9.82 4.32
N ALA A 318 2.47 -9.96 3.34
CA ALA A 318 3.76 -9.28 3.37
C ALA A 318 3.64 -7.74 3.31
N ALA A 319 2.57 -7.22 2.71
CA ALA A 319 2.29 -5.79 2.60
C ALA A 319 1.43 -5.23 3.75
N GLY A 320 0.96 -6.08 4.68
CA GLY A 320 0.08 -5.69 5.78
C GLY A 320 -1.36 -5.39 5.33
N ALA A 321 -1.83 -6.04 4.25
CA ALA A 321 -3.20 -5.91 3.77
C ALA A 321 -4.13 -6.94 4.44
N GLU A 322 -5.33 -6.51 4.78
CA GLU A 322 -6.44 -7.34 5.24
C GLU A 322 -7.31 -7.70 4.05
N LEU A 323 -7.27 -8.98 3.64
CA LEU A 323 -8.02 -9.46 2.48
C LEU A 323 -9.37 -10.04 2.88
N SER A 324 -10.39 -9.66 2.13
CA SER A 324 -11.71 -10.31 2.15
C SER A 324 -12.26 -10.55 0.74
N ILE A 325 -13.20 -11.47 0.62
CA ILE A 325 -13.83 -11.84 -0.65
C ILE A 325 -15.29 -11.37 -0.65
N ILE A 326 -15.68 -10.78 -1.75
CA ILE A 326 -17.08 -10.45 -2.08
C ILE A 326 -17.60 -11.59 -2.94
N THR A 327 -18.63 -12.27 -2.48
CA THR A 327 -19.31 -13.31 -3.27
C THR A 327 -20.55 -12.69 -3.90
N LEU A 328 -20.64 -12.75 -5.23
CA LEU A 328 -21.81 -12.27 -5.94
C LEU A 328 -23.00 -13.19 -5.70
N PRO A 329 -24.24 -12.64 -5.62
CA PRO A 329 -25.43 -13.44 -5.48
C PRO A 329 -25.67 -14.32 -6.72
N ALA A 330 -26.34 -15.46 -6.52
CA ALA A 330 -26.63 -16.41 -7.58
C ALA A 330 -27.35 -15.72 -8.78
N GLY A 331 -26.87 -16.02 -10.00
CA GLY A 331 -27.39 -15.46 -11.24
C GLY A 331 -26.79 -14.13 -11.67
N ALA A 332 -25.77 -13.60 -10.95
CA ALA A 332 -24.93 -12.51 -11.43
C ALA A 332 -23.57 -13.07 -11.84
N LYS A 333 -23.13 -12.77 -13.06
CA LYS A 333 -21.85 -13.24 -13.59
C LYS A 333 -20.68 -12.39 -13.14
N ASP A 334 -20.88 -11.09 -13.15
CA ASP A 334 -19.86 -10.08 -12.81
C ASP A 334 -20.52 -8.87 -12.11
N PRO A 335 -19.73 -7.97 -11.49
CA PRO A 335 -20.25 -6.75 -10.87
C PRO A 335 -20.98 -5.81 -11.84
N ASP A 336 -20.60 -5.77 -13.12
CA ASP A 336 -21.26 -4.96 -14.15
C ASP A 336 -22.70 -5.40 -14.35
N GLU A 337 -22.95 -6.70 -14.54
CA GLU A 337 -24.30 -7.26 -14.70
C GLU A 337 -25.15 -7.05 -13.44
N LEU A 338 -24.57 -7.31 -12.24
CA LEU A 338 -25.28 -7.11 -10.98
C LEU A 338 -25.68 -5.66 -10.80
N THR A 339 -24.76 -4.74 -11.02
CA THR A 339 -24.97 -3.30 -10.83
C THR A 339 -26.00 -2.74 -11.81
N GLN A 340 -26.00 -3.20 -13.06
CA GLN A 340 -27.01 -2.80 -14.06
C GLN A 340 -28.42 -3.28 -13.68
N ARG A 341 -28.50 -4.47 -13.09
CA ARG A 341 -29.78 -5.06 -12.66
C ARG A 341 -30.28 -4.47 -11.34
N ASP A 342 -29.41 -4.39 -10.35
CA ASP A 342 -29.73 -3.93 -9.00
C ASP A 342 -28.48 -3.34 -8.31
N PRO A 343 -28.31 -1.99 -8.36
CA PRO A 343 -27.20 -1.33 -7.68
C PRO A 343 -27.14 -1.55 -6.17
N GLN A 344 -28.31 -1.75 -5.51
CA GLN A 344 -28.36 -1.97 -4.06
C GLN A 344 -27.87 -3.37 -3.70
N ALA A 345 -28.14 -4.36 -4.56
CA ALA A 345 -27.61 -5.72 -4.40
C ALA A 345 -26.08 -5.75 -4.50
N TRP A 346 -25.48 -4.89 -5.33
CA TRP A 346 -24.02 -4.76 -5.39
C TRP A 346 -23.44 -4.23 -4.07
N GLN A 347 -24.00 -3.15 -3.52
CA GLN A 347 -23.55 -2.63 -2.21
C GLN A 347 -23.77 -3.67 -1.10
N ALA A 348 -24.91 -4.38 -1.08
CA ALA A 348 -25.19 -5.43 -0.12
C ALA A 348 -24.16 -6.59 -0.22
N ALA A 349 -23.74 -6.97 -1.43
CA ALA A 349 -22.69 -7.98 -1.63
C ALA A 349 -21.32 -7.52 -1.10
N ILE A 350 -20.99 -6.24 -1.30
CA ILE A 350 -19.76 -5.64 -0.75
C ILE A 350 -19.78 -5.67 0.78
N ASP A 351 -20.91 -5.38 1.40
CA ASP A 351 -21.04 -5.35 2.87
C ASP A 351 -21.05 -6.76 3.48
N ALA A 352 -21.52 -7.76 2.72
CA ALA A 352 -21.52 -9.18 3.11
C ALA A 352 -20.19 -9.91 2.87
N HIS A 353 -19.08 -9.15 2.65
CA HIS A 353 -17.75 -9.73 2.43
C HIS A 353 -17.34 -10.67 3.58
N GLN A 354 -16.49 -11.65 3.27
CA GLN A 354 -15.97 -12.59 4.26
C GLN A 354 -14.42 -12.62 4.22
N PRO A 355 -13.73 -12.94 5.33
CA PRO A 355 -12.28 -13.07 5.34
C PRO A 355 -11.80 -14.07 4.28
N VAL A 356 -10.69 -13.74 3.61
CA VAL A 356 -10.19 -14.53 2.46
C VAL A 356 -9.93 -16.00 2.81
N LEU A 357 -9.40 -16.26 4.00
CA LEU A 357 -9.10 -17.64 4.44
C LEU A 357 -10.38 -18.45 4.71
N ASP A 358 -11.42 -17.81 5.23
CA ASP A 358 -12.73 -18.45 5.41
C ASP A 358 -13.32 -18.89 4.08
N TRP A 359 -13.26 -18.01 3.09
CA TRP A 359 -13.72 -18.29 1.74
C TRP A 359 -12.91 -19.43 1.10
N VAL A 360 -11.58 -19.38 1.17
CA VAL A 360 -10.68 -20.40 0.59
C VAL A 360 -10.90 -21.78 1.24
N LEU A 361 -10.97 -21.84 2.58
CA LEU A 361 -11.24 -23.09 3.29
C LEU A 361 -12.61 -23.69 2.92
N SER A 362 -13.64 -22.85 2.82
CA SER A 362 -14.98 -23.27 2.38
C SER A 362 -14.95 -23.80 0.93
N HIS A 363 -14.14 -23.19 0.07
CA HIS A 363 -13.99 -23.63 -1.32
C HIS A 363 -13.26 -24.98 -1.41
N TYR A 364 -12.16 -25.16 -0.67
CA TYR A 364 -11.46 -26.45 -0.59
C TYR A 364 -12.35 -27.56 -0.02
N GLN A 365 -13.18 -27.25 1.00
CA GLN A 365 -14.13 -28.21 1.55
C GLN A 365 -15.11 -28.73 0.50
N LYS A 366 -15.60 -27.86 -0.39
CA LYS A 366 -16.51 -28.24 -1.49
C LYS A 366 -15.82 -29.04 -2.59
N GLN A 367 -14.51 -28.84 -2.80
CA GLN A 367 -13.73 -29.52 -3.86
C GLN A 367 -13.30 -30.93 -3.48
N HIS A 368 -13.23 -31.25 -2.18
CA HIS A 368 -12.71 -32.53 -1.70
C HIS A 368 -13.78 -33.33 -0.97
N ASP A 369 -13.79 -34.65 -1.19
CA ASP A 369 -14.69 -35.56 -0.45
C ASP A 369 -14.21 -35.74 0.99
N MET A 370 -14.83 -34.99 1.91
CA MET A 370 -14.50 -34.98 3.33
C MET A 370 -14.86 -36.26 4.06
N ALA A 371 -15.57 -37.22 3.44
CA ALA A 371 -15.85 -38.53 4.00
C ALA A 371 -14.64 -39.49 3.87
N THR A 372 -13.75 -39.25 2.89
CA THR A 372 -12.62 -40.11 2.60
C THR A 372 -11.31 -39.62 3.22
N ALA A 373 -10.43 -40.51 3.62
CA ALA A 373 -9.08 -40.19 4.09
C ALA A 373 -8.25 -39.46 3.01
N ALA A 374 -8.45 -39.79 1.73
CA ALA A 374 -7.77 -39.14 0.62
C ALA A 374 -8.23 -37.66 0.45
N GLY A 375 -9.53 -37.42 0.53
CA GLY A 375 -10.10 -36.05 0.46
C GLY A 375 -9.70 -35.20 1.66
N LYS A 376 -9.75 -35.75 2.89
CA LYS A 376 -9.24 -35.07 4.08
C LYS A 376 -7.76 -34.73 3.97
N ARG A 377 -6.93 -35.62 3.41
CA ARG A 377 -5.50 -35.39 3.19
C ARG A 377 -5.28 -34.28 2.16
N ALA A 378 -6.03 -34.26 1.06
CA ALA A 378 -5.93 -33.24 0.02
C ALA A 378 -6.35 -31.88 0.57
N PHE A 379 -7.50 -31.78 1.23
CA PHE A 379 -8.00 -30.56 1.90
C PHE A 379 -6.97 -30.00 2.89
N THR A 380 -6.51 -30.82 3.84
CA THR A 380 -5.56 -30.37 4.87
C THR A 380 -4.22 -29.94 4.30
N SER A 381 -3.78 -30.54 3.16
CA SER A 381 -2.56 -30.11 2.46
C SER A 381 -2.74 -28.77 1.74
N ALA A 382 -3.90 -28.52 1.13
CA ALA A 382 -4.23 -27.24 0.52
C ALA A 382 -4.39 -26.14 1.59
N ALA A 383 -5.10 -26.43 2.69
CA ALA A 383 -5.28 -25.53 3.81
C ALA A 383 -3.93 -25.12 4.45
N ALA A 384 -3.03 -26.08 4.69
CA ALA A 384 -1.71 -25.79 5.26
C ALA A 384 -0.89 -24.82 4.40
N LYS A 385 -0.97 -24.89 3.06
CA LYS A 385 -0.26 -23.97 2.15
C LYS A 385 -0.68 -22.51 2.33
N VAL A 386 -1.97 -22.23 2.47
CA VAL A 386 -2.46 -20.85 2.62
C VAL A 386 -2.31 -20.35 4.05
N ILE A 387 -2.55 -21.19 5.05
CA ILE A 387 -2.38 -20.85 6.48
C ILE A 387 -0.91 -20.55 6.81
N HIS A 388 0.04 -21.18 6.09
CA HIS A 388 1.47 -20.92 6.27
C HIS A 388 1.84 -19.42 6.07
N HIS A 389 1.13 -18.72 5.22
CA HIS A 389 1.40 -17.30 4.91
C HIS A 389 0.82 -16.33 5.95
N VAL A 390 -0.01 -16.79 6.89
CA VAL A 390 -0.57 -15.94 7.95
C VAL A 390 0.54 -15.49 8.88
N ALA A 391 0.76 -14.17 8.96
CA ALA A 391 1.87 -13.61 9.74
C ALA A 391 1.57 -13.60 11.24
N ASP A 392 0.33 -13.27 11.65
CA ASP A 392 -0.07 -13.23 13.05
C ASP A 392 -0.24 -14.64 13.63
N PRO A 393 0.45 -14.96 14.76
CA PRO A 393 0.40 -16.30 15.35
C PRO A 393 -0.99 -16.69 15.85
N VAL A 394 -1.78 -15.74 16.36
CA VAL A 394 -3.12 -15.99 16.91
C VAL A 394 -4.10 -16.27 15.78
N GLU A 395 -4.06 -15.45 14.73
CA GLU A 395 -4.86 -15.67 13.52
C GLU A 395 -4.50 -17.01 12.87
N ARG A 396 -3.21 -17.33 12.77
CA ARG A 396 -2.74 -18.61 12.23
C ARG A 396 -3.24 -19.81 13.04
N GLU A 397 -3.22 -19.73 14.37
CA GLU A 397 -3.75 -20.76 15.27
C GLU A 397 -5.27 -20.91 15.08
N HIS A 398 -6.01 -19.81 14.98
CA HIS A 398 -7.44 -19.83 14.70
C HIS A 398 -7.77 -20.63 13.43
N TYR A 399 -7.05 -20.36 12.32
CA TYR A 399 -7.28 -21.07 11.07
C TYR A 399 -6.79 -22.51 11.07
N LEU A 400 -5.76 -22.87 11.85
CA LEU A 400 -5.38 -24.27 12.08
C LEU A 400 -6.49 -25.04 12.79
N HIS A 401 -7.07 -24.48 13.85
CA HIS A 401 -8.22 -25.06 14.55
C HIS A 401 -9.42 -25.23 13.61
N LYS A 402 -9.74 -24.20 12.84
CA LYS A 402 -10.84 -24.24 11.88
C LYS A 402 -10.66 -25.33 10.82
N ALA A 403 -9.47 -25.41 10.22
CA ALA A 403 -9.15 -26.43 9.24
C ALA A 403 -9.17 -27.86 9.85
N ALA A 404 -8.67 -28.04 11.09
CA ALA A 404 -8.73 -29.29 11.81
C ALA A 404 -10.19 -29.74 12.06
N THR A 405 -11.05 -28.83 12.48
CA THR A 405 -12.48 -29.07 12.69
C THR A 405 -13.18 -29.50 11.41
N ILE A 406 -12.96 -28.78 10.29
CA ILE A 406 -13.54 -29.13 8.97
C ILE A 406 -13.09 -30.52 8.53
N ALA A 407 -11.80 -30.88 8.74
CA ALA A 407 -11.26 -32.18 8.36
C ALA A 407 -11.63 -33.32 9.33
N GLY A 408 -12.13 -33.00 10.52
CA GLY A 408 -12.33 -33.96 11.59
C GLY A 408 -11.02 -34.64 12.02
N THR A 409 -9.96 -33.84 12.24
CA THR A 409 -8.62 -34.26 12.66
C THR A 409 -8.15 -33.42 13.85
N SER A 410 -7.04 -33.82 14.49
CA SER A 410 -6.47 -33.01 15.57
C SER A 410 -5.69 -31.80 15.06
N VAL A 411 -5.55 -30.79 15.91
CA VAL A 411 -4.78 -29.56 15.60
C VAL A 411 -3.30 -29.89 15.46
N GLU A 412 -2.79 -30.85 16.26
CA GLU A 412 -1.41 -31.33 16.20
C GLU A 412 -1.09 -31.93 14.82
N ALA A 413 -2.01 -32.71 14.23
CA ALA A 413 -1.85 -33.24 12.87
C ALA A 413 -1.79 -32.13 11.83
N MET A 414 -2.57 -31.05 11.99
CA MET A 414 -2.51 -29.87 11.14
C MET A 414 -1.20 -29.08 11.33
N GLN A 415 -0.70 -28.93 12.56
CA GLN A 415 0.59 -28.30 12.87
C GLN A 415 1.76 -29.09 12.25
N GLN A 416 1.75 -30.42 12.33
CA GLN A 416 2.74 -31.26 11.65
C GLN A 416 2.74 -31.07 10.14
N LYS A 417 1.55 -30.96 9.51
CA LYS A 417 1.44 -30.67 8.09
C LYS A 417 1.95 -29.27 7.73
N LEU A 418 1.68 -28.28 8.56
CA LEU A 418 2.19 -26.93 8.38
C LEU A 418 3.72 -26.93 8.44
N ALA A 419 4.33 -27.63 9.41
CA ALA A 419 5.77 -27.78 9.52
C ALA A 419 6.38 -28.52 8.31
N ALA A 420 5.72 -29.57 7.81
CA ALA A 420 6.15 -30.29 6.61
C ALA A 420 6.06 -29.45 5.33
N SER A 421 5.11 -28.51 5.24
CA SER A 421 4.98 -27.59 4.11
C SER A 421 6.09 -26.52 4.07
N GLN A 422 6.83 -26.31 5.15
CA GLN A 422 7.95 -25.39 5.27
C GLN A 422 9.27 -25.93 4.69
N GLN A 423 9.37 -27.21 4.38
CA GLN A 423 10.58 -27.77 3.77
C GLN A 423 10.56 -27.46 2.26
N PRO A 424 11.54 -26.70 1.73
CA PRO A 424 11.64 -26.49 0.28
C PRO A 424 11.97 -27.83 -0.39
N PRO A 425 11.35 -28.12 -1.56
CA PRO A 425 11.78 -29.28 -2.35
C PRO A 425 13.25 -29.10 -2.69
N SER A 426 14.06 -30.10 -2.37
CA SER A 426 15.50 -30.12 -2.62
C SER A 426 15.79 -30.23 -4.13
N PHE A 427 15.62 -29.14 -4.87
CA PHE A 427 16.17 -28.99 -6.21
C PHE A 427 17.26 -27.92 -6.20
N LYS A 428 18.52 -28.39 -6.29
CA LYS A 428 19.69 -27.56 -6.47
C LYS A 428 19.64 -26.91 -7.86
N THR A 429 19.29 -25.65 -7.93
CA THR A 429 19.63 -24.78 -9.06
C THR A 429 20.48 -23.61 -8.57
N PRO A 430 21.60 -23.29 -9.22
CA PRO A 430 22.51 -22.24 -8.75
C PRO A 430 21.84 -20.86 -8.95
N ARG A 431 21.57 -20.17 -7.85
CA ARG A 431 21.18 -18.76 -7.86
C ARG A 431 22.37 -17.89 -8.26
N ARG A 432 22.25 -17.27 -9.42
CA ARG A 432 23.10 -16.12 -9.79
C ARG A 432 22.71 -14.94 -8.91
N ALA A 433 23.63 -14.45 -8.09
CA ALA A 433 23.44 -13.29 -7.24
C ALA A 433 23.10 -12.04 -8.08
N PRO A 434 22.12 -11.21 -7.69
CA PRO A 434 21.91 -9.92 -8.31
C PRO A 434 23.02 -8.98 -7.90
N GLN A 435 23.70 -8.38 -8.88
CA GLN A 435 24.65 -7.29 -8.65
C GLN A 435 23.90 -6.08 -8.09
N ALA A 436 24.31 -5.64 -6.91
CA ALA A 436 23.84 -4.43 -6.28
C ALA A 436 24.21 -3.20 -7.12
N ARG A 437 23.22 -2.39 -7.49
CA ARG A 437 23.43 -1.04 -8.01
C ARG A 437 23.55 -0.07 -6.83
N PRO A 438 24.52 0.84 -6.80
CA PRO A 438 24.64 1.84 -5.77
C PRO A 438 23.65 2.98 -6.06
N GLY A 439 22.56 3.00 -5.34
CA GLY A 439 21.62 4.11 -5.26
C GLY A 439 21.08 4.10 -3.85
N GLY A 440 21.45 5.12 -3.04
CA GLY A 440 21.08 5.24 -1.64
C GLY A 440 19.57 5.10 -1.43
N ALA A 441 19.18 3.99 -0.83
CA ALA A 441 17.84 3.82 -0.31
C ALA A 441 17.60 4.82 0.84
N PRO A 442 16.43 5.44 0.96
CA PRO A 442 16.07 6.19 2.16
C PRO A 442 16.16 5.24 3.36
N THR A 443 16.82 5.69 4.41
CA THR A 443 16.96 4.95 5.66
C THR A 443 15.56 4.54 6.14
N PRO A 444 15.27 3.25 6.38
CA PRO A 444 13.94 2.82 6.81
C PRO A 444 13.60 3.50 8.13
N GLN A 445 12.41 4.14 8.19
CA GLN A 445 11.90 4.63 9.45
C GLN A 445 11.67 3.45 10.39
N PRO A 446 12.08 3.53 11.66
CA PRO A 446 11.84 2.45 12.62
C PRO A 446 10.34 2.26 12.80
N GLN A 447 9.89 1.02 12.88
CA GLN A 447 8.49 0.70 13.19
C GLN A 447 8.06 1.41 14.47
N PRO A 448 6.80 1.88 14.59
CA PRO A 448 6.33 2.61 15.75
C PRO A 448 6.49 1.78 17.03
N HIS A 449 7.20 2.31 18.01
CA HIS A 449 7.34 1.70 19.33
C HIS A 449 7.06 2.78 20.38
N ILE A 450 5.78 2.92 20.73
CA ILE A 450 5.23 4.04 21.50
C ILE A 450 6.03 4.33 22.79
N GLN A 451 6.43 3.31 23.53
CA GLN A 451 7.12 3.47 24.82
C GLN A 451 8.57 3.95 24.63
N ALA A 452 9.29 3.41 23.65
CA ALA A 452 10.64 3.85 23.33
C ALA A 452 10.66 5.28 22.77
N ASP A 453 9.72 5.62 21.91
CA ASP A 453 9.59 6.95 21.32
C ASP A 453 9.19 7.98 22.39
N THR A 454 8.36 7.59 23.38
CA THR A 454 8.02 8.43 24.54
C THR A 454 9.25 8.68 25.41
N LEU A 455 10.02 7.64 25.76
CA LEU A 455 11.24 7.76 26.55
C LEU A 455 12.26 8.70 25.88
N LEU A 456 12.50 8.52 24.59
CA LEU A 456 13.43 9.36 23.82
C LEU A 456 12.92 10.80 23.67
N ALA A 457 11.63 11.01 23.45
CA ALA A 457 11.04 12.34 23.36
C ALA A 457 11.21 13.12 24.67
N LEU A 458 11.03 12.47 25.82
CA LEU A 458 11.25 13.07 27.14
C LEU A 458 12.74 13.34 27.39
N ALA A 459 13.63 12.44 27.03
CA ALA A 459 15.07 12.60 27.16
C ALA A 459 15.65 13.72 26.29
N LEU A 460 14.98 14.07 25.19
CA LEU A 460 15.37 15.19 24.32
C LEU A 460 15.22 16.56 24.99
N ILE A 461 14.33 16.68 25.97
CA ILE A 461 13.98 17.97 26.62
C ILE A 461 14.28 18.01 28.13
N ASP A 462 14.70 16.89 28.72
CA ASP A 462 14.92 16.77 30.15
C ASP A 462 16.20 15.99 30.47
N ALA A 463 17.12 16.65 31.23
CA ALA A 463 18.43 16.07 31.54
C ALA A 463 18.34 14.89 32.51
N ASP A 464 17.41 14.92 33.47
CA ASP A 464 17.24 13.83 34.43
C ASP A 464 16.72 12.57 33.74
N VAL A 465 15.86 12.75 32.74
CA VAL A 465 15.39 11.64 31.89
C VAL A 465 16.51 11.09 31.00
N ALA A 466 17.38 11.94 30.47
CA ALA A 466 18.52 11.50 29.65
C ALA A 466 19.48 10.59 30.45
N GLN A 467 19.63 10.82 31.75
CA GLN A 467 20.45 9.97 32.64
C GLN A 467 19.89 8.54 32.80
N LEU A 468 18.60 8.31 32.53
CA LEU A 468 18.02 6.96 32.54
C LEU A 468 18.49 6.10 31.35
N LEU A 469 19.07 6.71 30.31
CA LEU A 469 19.55 6.03 29.11
C LEU A 469 20.93 5.37 29.34
N THR A 470 21.00 4.43 30.27
CA THR A 470 22.20 3.64 30.53
C THR A 470 22.46 2.62 29.41
N PRO A 471 23.71 2.12 29.24
CA PRO A 471 24.02 1.13 28.20
C PRO A 471 23.10 -0.10 28.19
N PRO A 472 22.67 -0.69 29.34
CA PRO A 472 21.67 -1.75 29.36
C PRO A 472 20.30 -1.31 28.85
N VAL A 473 19.89 -0.07 29.10
CA VAL A 473 18.60 0.47 28.62
C VAL A 473 18.67 0.71 27.10
N ILE A 474 19.78 1.25 26.60
CA ILE A 474 19.99 1.49 25.17
C ILE A 474 19.91 0.17 24.38
N ALA A 475 20.46 -0.92 24.93
CA ALA A 475 20.39 -2.24 24.31
C ALA A 475 18.96 -2.79 24.19
N LEU A 476 18.02 -2.36 25.04
CA LEU A 476 16.60 -2.74 24.97
C LEU A 476 15.83 -1.99 23.85
N LEU A 477 16.39 -0.88 23.34
CA LEU A 477 15.71 -0.09 22.32
C LEU A 477 15.90 -0.73 20.93
N HIS A 478 14.81 -1.16 20.33
CA HIS A 478 14.85 -1.77 18.99
C HIS A 478 15.10 -0.74 17.89
N GLY A 479 16.04 -1.03 17.00
CA GLY A 479 16.35 -0.26 15.79
C GLY A 479 17.52 0.72 15.98
N GLN A 480 18.39 0.77 14.95
CA GLN A 480 19.63 1.56 14.96
C GLN A 480 19.40 3.05 15.24
N ALA A 481 18.32 3.62 14.71
CA ALA A 481 17.98 5.03 14.92
C ALA A 481 17.75 5.36 16.41
N ARG A 482 16.96 4.52 17.12
CA ARG A 482 16.69 4.71 18.56
C ARG A 482 17.94 4.56 19.40
N GLN A 483 18.75 3.54 19.11
CA GLN A 483 19.99 3.31 19.85
C GLN A 483 21.00 4.45 19.62
N ALA A 484 21.12 4.96 18.39
CA ALA A 484 22.00 6.08 18.07
C ALA A 484 21.57 7.37 18.82
N ILE A 485 20.26 7.68 18.80
CA ILE A 485 19.72 8.85 19.52
C ILE A 485 19.89 8.67 21.01
N ALA A 486 19.57 7.52 21.58
CA ALA A 486 19.73 7.24 23.00
C ALA A 486 21.20 7.34 23.43
N SER A 487 22.14 6.81 22.65
CA SER A 487 23.58 6.91 22.92
C SER A 487 24.08 8.35 22.91
N TYR A 488 23.58 9.15 21.96
CA TYR A 488 23.92 10.57 21.90
C TYR A 488 23.39 11.29 23.14
N LEU A 489 22.11 11.10 23.50
CA LEU A 489 21.48 11.75 24.65
C LEU A 489 22.11 11.32 25.98
N ALA A 490 22.54 10.08 26.12
CA ALA A 490 23.26 9.59 27.30
C ALA A 490 24.62 10.26 27.46
N ALA A 491 25.30 10.57 26.35
CA ALA A 491 26.65 11.16 26.37
C ALA A 491 26.63 12.70 26.45
N GLN A 492 25.70 13.35 25.76
CA GLN A 492 25.69 14.81 25.55
C GLN A 492 24.50 15.51 26.25
N GLY A 493 23.52 14.76 26.78
CA GLY A 493 22.29 15.30 27.36
C GLY A 493 21.26 15.77 26.31
N PRO A 494 20.27 16.56 26.73
CA PRO A 494 19.20 17.07 25.86
C PRO A 494 19.71 17.86 24.67
N LEU A 495 18.95 17.84 23.56
CA LEU A 495 19.35 18.57 22.36
C LEU A 495 19.26 20.10 22.57
N PRO A 496 20.24 20.89 22.09
CA PRO A 496 20.11 22.32 22.04
C PRO A 496 18.97 22.76 21.14
N ALA A 497 18.27 23.82 21.52
CA ALA A 497 17.13 24.30 20.73
C ALA A 497 17.56 24.69 19.30
N GLY A 498 16.91 24.08 18.30
CA GLY A 498 16.99 24.47 16.89
C GLY A 498 18.05 23.78 16.02
N ALA A 499 18.96 22.97 16.57
CA ALA A 499 19.99 22.30 15.75
C ALA A 499 20.00 20.79 15.98
N ILE A 500 20.11 20.02 14.90
CA ILE A 500 20.37 18.58 14.95
C ILE A 500 21.88 18.37 14.79
N PRO A 501 22.53 17.72 15.75
CA PRO A 501 23.97 17.45 15.69
C PRO A 501 24.39 16.64 14.47
N PRO A 502 25.63 16.79 13.99
CA PRO A 502 26.16 16.06 12.82
C PRO A 502 26.01 14.53 12.97
N GLU A 503 26.19 14.00 14.17
CA GLU A 503 26.10 12.58 14.50
C GLU A 503 24.68 12.01 14.29
N LEU A 504 23.67 12.85 14.38
CA LEU A 504 22.25 12.48 14.23
C LEU A 504 21.67 12.89 12.87
N GLN A 505 22.45 13.44 11.95
CA GLN A 505 21.99 13.90 10.63
C GLN A 505 21.32 12.77 9.81
N ASN A 506 21.86 11.56 9.87
CA ASN A 506 21.27 10.39 9.21
C ASN A 506 19.87 10.04 9.72
N TYR A 507 19.52 10.48 10.93
CA TYR A 507 18.23 10.24 11.58
C TYR A 507 17.42 11.54 11.78
N SER A 508 17.79 12.61 11.07
CA SER A 508 17.28 13.97 11.28
C SER A 508 15.74 14.05 11.24
N GLN A 509 15.11 13.32 10.34
CA GLN A 509 13.64 13.29 10.25
C GLN A 509 13.01 12.66 11.50
N TYR A 510 13.57 11.55 11.98
CA TYR A 510 13.07 10.87 13.17
C TYR A 510 13.31 11.71 14.44
N VAL A 511 14.47 12.35 14.58
CA VAL A 511 14.75 13.30 15.67
C VAL A 511 13.73 14.43 15.69
N LYS A 512 13.40 15.03 14.54
CA LYS A 512 12.38 16.09 14.43
C LYS A 512 11.00 15.62 14.90
N ILE A 513 10.60 14.39 14.57
CA ILE A 513 9.34 13.79 15.04
C ILE A 513 9.34 13.65 16.57
N LEU A 514 10.43 13.15 17.15
CA LEU A 514 10.55 13.03 18.62
C LEU A 514 10.53 14.40 19.31
N VAL A 515 11.21 15.40 18.73
CA VAL A 515 11.18 16.78 19.26
C VAL A 515 9.79 17.40 19.16
N LEU A 516 9.09 17.19 18.03
CA LEU A 516 7.69 17.65 17.90
C LEU A 516 6.79 17.00 18.96
N ARG A 517 6.96 15.68 19.17
CA ARG A 517 6.23 14.94 20.21
C ARG A 517 6.53 15.52 21.60
N ALA A 518 7.80 15.80 21.90
CA ALA A 518 8.21 16.41 23.15
C ALA A 518 7.54 17.77 23.38
N ASP A 519 7.56 18.65 22.37
CA ASP A 519 6.99 19.98 22.42
C ASP A 519 5.45 19.97 22.60
N VAL A 520 4.77 19.06 21.89
CA VAL A 520 3.30 19.01 21.89
C VAL A 520 2.77 18.35 23.16
N GLN A 521 3.38 17.26 23.61
CA GLN A 521 2.83 16.43 24.68
C GLN A 521 3.43 16.71 26.05
N TYR A 522 4.71 17.13 26.14
CA TYR A 522 5.45 17.13 27.40
C TYR A 522 6.12 18.48 27.75
N ALA A 523 6.07 19.50 26.88
CA ALA A 523 6.74 20.78 27.12
C ALA A 523 6.19 21.48 28.37
N SER A 524 4.87 21.40 28.62
CA SER A 524 4.20 22.02 29.77
C SER A 524 4.30 21.21 31.07
N TRP A 525 4.87 20.01 31.05
CA TRP A 525 4.97 19.14 32.23
C TRP A 525 6.13 19.55 33.12
N SER A 526 6.02 19.29 34.43
CA SER A 526 7.13 19.43 35.35
C SER A 526 8.21 18.36 35.08
N SER A 527 9.48 18.62 35.52
CA SER A 527 10.54 17.61 35.40
C SER A 527 10.18 16.32 36.16
N GLN A 528 9.50 16.42 37.29
CA GLN A 528 9.02 15.25 38.03
C GLN A 528 8.01 14.42 37.26
N ASP A 529 7.04 15.04 36.58
CA ASP A 529 6.06 14.32 35.75
C ASP A 529 6.71 13.65 34.54
N ARG A 530 7.68 14.34 33.93
CA ARG A 530 8.48 13.79 32.83
C ARG A 530 9.28 12.57 33.27
N LEU A 531 9.95 12.65 34.43
CA LEU A 531 10.73 11.56 34.97
C LEU A 531 9.86 10.36 35.35
N LEU A 532 8.69 10.62 35.95
CA LEU A 532 7.71 9.57 36.27
C LEU A 532 7.21 8.86 35.01
N GLN A 533 6.87 9.60 33.94
CA GLN A 533 6.42 9.03 32.68
C GLN A 533 7.54 8.26 31.98
N ALA A 534 8.77 8.78 32.02
CA ALA A 534 9.94 8.08 31.46
C ALA A 534 10.21 6.75 32.18
N SER A 535 10.12 6.75 33.52
CA SER A 535 10.26 5.55 34.35
C SER A 535 9.17 4.52 34.06
N ASN A 536 7.92 4.97 33.86
CA ASN A 536 6.82 4.10 33.48
C ASN A 536 7.04 3.47 32.07
N SER A 537 7.51 4.28 31.12
CA SER A 537 7.84 3.80 29.77
C SER A 537 8.99 2.79 29.79
N LEU A 538 10.02 3.05 30.59
CA LEU A 538 11.15 2.15 30.76
C LEU A 538 10.74 0.81 31.39
N ARG A 539 9.85 0.86 32.40
CA ARG A 539 9.29 -0.37 33.02
C ARG A 539 8.55 -1.23 32.00
N ARG A 540 7.76 -0.60 31.14
CA ARG A 540 7.04 -1.32 30.08
C ARG A 540 7.99 -1.91 29.03
N ILE A 541 9.04 -1.17 28.61
CA ILE A 541 10.07 -1.66 27.69
C ILE A 541 10.77 -2.91 28.28
N LYS A 542 11.17 -2.83 29.56
CA LYS A 542 11.80 -3.96 30.26
C LYS A 542 10.86 -5.17 30.34
N ALA A 543 9.59 -4.96 30.67
CA ALA A 543 8.59 -6.03 30.76
C ALA A 543 8.35 -6.71 29.40
N GLU A 544 8.28 -5.91 28.33
CA GLU A 544 8.11 -6.44 26.98
C GLU A 544 9.33 -7.25 26.52
N HIS A 545 10.54 -6.76 26.79
CA HIS A 545 11.76 -7.49 26.51
C HIS A 545 11.84 -8.84 27.28
N GLN A 546 11.52 -8.83 28.57
CA GLN A 546 11.45 -10.06 29.37
C GLN A 546 10.42 -11.06 28.80
N LYS A 547 9.25 -10.56 28.36
CA LYS A 547 8.24 -11.40 27.72
C LYS A 547 8.77 -12.04 26.44
N GLN A 548 9.46 -11.27 25.59
CA GLN A 548 10.07 -11.77 24.36
C GLN A 548 11.17 -12.82 24.66
N GLN A 549 12.03 -12.56 25.64
CA GLN A 549 13.07 -13.52 26.05
C GLN A 549 12.47 -14.85 26.55
N ARG A 550 11.39 -14.78 27.36
CA ARG A 550 10.67 -15.99 27.81
C ARG A 550 10.11 -16.78 26.65
N THR A 551 9.51 -16.09 25.67
CA THR A 551 8.97 -16.76 24.47
C THR A 551 10.07 -17.44 23.67
N GLN A 552 11.21 -16.78 23.48
CA GLN A 552 12.37 -17.35 22.76
C GLN A 552 12.97 -18.55 23.51
N LEU A 553 13.15 -18.44 24.83
CA LEU A 553 13.66 -19.55 25.64
C LEU A 553 12.71 -20.76 25.61
N THR A 554 11.39 -20.49 25.69
CA THR A 554 10.40 -21.58 25.59
C THR A 554 10.46 -22.27 24.24
N GLU A 555 10.66 -21.52 23.16
CA GLU A 555 10.81 -22.12 21.83
C GLU A 555 12.12 -22.90 21.68
N HIS A 556 13.23 -22.39 22.22
CA HIS A 556 14.50 -23.12 22.23
C HIS A 556 14.43 -24.39 23.06
N ILE A 557 13.71 -24.38 24.18
CA ILE A 557 13.45 -25.62 24.99
C ILE A 557 12.72 -26.64 24.14
N ARG A 558 11.64 -26.26 23.45
CA ARG A 558 10.91 -27.16 22.55
C ARG A 558 11.79 -27.75 21.45
N GLN A 559 12.67 -26.94 20.88
CA GLN A 559 13.60 -27.39 19.82
C GLN A 559 14.64 -28.38 20.38
N ALA A 560 15.18 -28.12 21.56
CA ALA A 560 16.12 -28.99 22.23
C ALA A 560 15.46 -30.34 22.68
N GLU A 561 14.21 -30.30 23.16
CA GLU A 561 13.40 -31.50 23.46
C GLU A 561 13.15 -32.32 22.19
N ALA A 562 12.79 -31.69 21.08
CA ALA A 562 12.59 -32.38 19.80
C ALA A 562 13.89 -32.97 19.23
N ALA A 563 15.04 -32.40 19.55
CA ALA A 563 16.37 -32.91 19.17
C ALA A 563 16.91 -33.99 20.13
N GLY A 564 16.23 -34.22 21.28
CA GLY A 564 16.67 -35.18 22.28
C GLY A 564 17.90 -34.75 23.09
N ASP A 565 18.24 -33.45 23.09
CA ASP A 565 19.39 -32.92 23.82
C ASP A 565 19.00 -32.51 25.25
N GLU A 566 18.99 -33.51 26.15
CA GLU A 566 18.64 -33.30 27.56
C GLU A 566 19.58 -32.36 28.32
N ALA A 567 20.84 -32.20 27.87
CA ALA A 567 21.78 -31.30 28.52
C ALA A 567 21.41 -29.84 28.19
N GLN A 568 21.08 -29.55 26.93
CA GLN A 568 20.63 -28.24 26.47
C GLN A 568 19.27 -27.89 27.09
N VAL A 569 18.33 -28.82 27.18
CA VAL A 569 17.03 -28.61 27.84
C VAL A 569 17.21 -28.16 29.29
N ARG A 570 18.07 -28.88 30.06
CA ARG A 570 18.35 -28.51 31.47
C ARG A 570 18.98 -27.12 31.61
N ALA A 571 19.89 -26.74 30.72
CA ALA A 571 20.53 -25.43 30.72
C ALA A 571 19.51 -24.32 30.43
N LEU A 572 18.67 -24.47 29.40
CA LEU A 572 17.64 -23.49 29.01
C LEU A 572 16.53 -23.34 30.08
N ILE A 573 16.15 -24.46 30.75
CA ILE A 573 15.20 -24.40 31.88
C ILE A 573 15.81 -23.62 33.05
N ALA A 574 17.09 -23.83 33.36
CA ALA A 574 17.75 -23.07 34.41
C ALA A 574 17.80 -21.58 34.09
N GLU A 575 18.05 -21.21 32.83
CA GLU A 575 18.04 -19.83 32.35
C GLU A 575 16.63 -19.19 32.44
N LEU A 576 15.58 -19.95 32.06
CA LEU A 576 14.19 -19.51 32.19
C LEU A 576 13.78 -19.33 33.68
N GLN A 577 14.25 -20.21 34.56
CA GLN A 577 14.03 -20.06 36.01
C GLN A 577 14.76 -18.84 36.58
N ALA A 578 15.99 -18.58 36.15
CA ALA A 578 16.74 -17.39 36.53
C ALA A 578 16.02 -16.08 36.06
N LEU A 579 15.52 -16.09 34.85
CA LEU A 579 14.73 -14.97 34.31
C LEU A 579 13.42 -14.73 35.09
N ASN A 580 12.79 -15.80 35.58
CA ASN A 580 11.56 -15.72 36.38
C ASN A 580 11.80 -15.25 37.84
N LYS A 581 13.02 -15.41 38.36
CA LYS A 581 13.42 -14.95 39.71
C LYS A 581 13.83 -13.48 39.74
N GLN A 582 14.07 -12.84 38.57
CA GLN A 582 14.32 -11.42 38.52
C GLN A 582 13.06 -10.64 38.94
N PRO A 583 13.16 -9.65 39.84
CA PRO A 583 12.00 -8.92 40.32
C PRO A 583 11.28 -8.25 39.16
N LYS A 584 9.95 -8.39 39.11
CA LYS A 584 9.08 -7.73 38.14
C LYS A 584 9.16 -6.21 38.38
N GLY A 585 10.20 -5.57 37.80
CA GLY A 585 10.18 -4.13 37.58
C GLY A 585 10.31 -3.20 38.81
N ASP A 586 10.68 -3.67 40.01
CA ASP A 586 10.93 -2.82 41.16
C ASP A 586 12.41 -2.84 41.54
N THR A 587 13.14 -1.85 41.07
CA THR A 587 14.23 -1.14 41.80
C THR A 587 14.76 -0.02 40.87
N LEU A 588 14.27 1.18 41.12
CA LEU A 588 15.00 2.42 41.15
C LEU A 588 14.31 3.27 42.22
#